data_a64fac4a284a2484c934044c88c68acf
#
_entry.id   a64fac4a284a2484c934044c88c68acf
#
_cell.length_a   1.000
_cell.length_b   1.000
_cell.length_c   1.000
_cell.angle_alpha   90.00
_cell.angle_beta   90.00
_cell.angle_gamma   90.00
#
_symmetry.space_group_name_H-M   'P 1'
#
loop_
_entity.id
_entity.type
_entity.pdbx_description
1 polymer ?
#
loop_
_entity_poly.entity_id
_entity_poly.type
_entity_poly.pdbx_seq_one_letter_code
_entity_poly.pdbx_strand_id
1 'polypeptide(L)'
;MARVALPLQLDVQTRSTLDKFVHSSSTPQSLAQRSRIVLAAADGSNNQQIAAALKIPPITVGKWRRSFAIRGLEGLRDAPRSGRPPKHDSDTRHKVQTRVCQQPEDQSRWTVRTLAAEVGLPASTVHAMLVAAKLQPHRIRTFTFSPDPDFEAKLLDIVGLYLNPPENALVLCVDEKTGIQALNRTQPGLPLRARKPGAWTNEYVRHGTQTLLAALEIATGKVLAHVRDRRTTVDFLSFMDDVVKSYPVSALHVVLDNLNIHKNEAAKQWLLSHPRVHFHYTPTHASWMNMVECFFSILTRQALTQSVHRSKKELKEFLIRYLKQYSENPTPFTWTKGPEHLQRIIEATRQYQAAHPKQTKQRKDRAV
;
A
#
# COMPACT_ATOMS: atom_id res chain seq x y z
N MET A 1 57.64 -33.24 -7.51
CA MET A 1 57.25 -32.54 -8.75
C MET A 1 56.57 -31.22 -8.39
N ALA A 2 57.07 -30.08 -8.85
CA ALA A 2 56.46 -28.78 -8.62
C ALA A 2 55.16 -28.73 -9.40
N ARG A 3 54.04 -28.47 -8.71
CA ARG A 3 52.73 -28.28 -9.37
C ARG A 3 52.80 -27.02 -10.24
N VAL A 4 52.76 -27.20 -11.56
CA VAL A 4 52.73 -26.09 -12.51
C VAL A 4 51.41 -25.34 -12.31
N ALA A 5 51.48 -24.03 -12.15
CA ALA A 5 50.29 -23.21 -11.98
C ALA A 5 49.51 -23.14 -13.29
N LEU A 6 48.20 -23.32 -13.23
CA LEU A 6 47.29 -23.21 -14.39
C LEU A 6 47.49 -21.87 -15.11
N PRO A 7 47.74 -21.85 -16.43
CA PRO A 7 47.76 -20.60 -17.20
C PRO A 7 46.35 -20.01 -17.21
N LEU A 8 46.25 -18.69 -17.04
CA LEU A 8 44.99 -17.98 -17.12
C LEU A 8 44.95 -17.18 -18.43
N GLN A 9 43.95 -17.41 -19.26
CA GLN A 9 43.68 -16.59 -20.42
C GLN A 9 42.49 -15.67 -20.08
N LEU A 10 42.64 -14.38 -20.36
CA LEU A 10 41.60 -13.37 -20.15
C LEU A 10 41.15 -12.84 -21.48
N ASP A 11 39.83 -12.76 -21.67
CA ASP A 11 39.23 -11.96 -22.75
C ASP A 11 39.39 -10.46 -22.45
N VAL A 12 39.25 -9.63 -23.49
CA VAL A 12 39.44 -8.18 -23.40
C VAL A 12 38.51 -7.54 -22.40
N GLN A 13 37.28 -8.02 -22.31
CA GLN A 13 36.26 -7.45 -21.43
C GLN A 13 36.51 -7.78 -19.96
N THR A 14 36.89 -9.02 -19.67
CA THR A 14 37.28 -9.46 -18.31
C THR A 14 38.54 -8.74 -17.84
N ARG A 15 39.54 -8.56 -18.71
CA ARG A 15 40.73 -7.79 -18.39
C ARG A 15 40.41 -6.36 -18.05
N SER A 16 39.62 -5.67 -18.88
CA SER A 16 39.17 -4.30 -18.60
C SER A 16 38.40 -4.18 -17.27
N THR A 17 37.59 -5.17 -16.92
CA THR A 17 36.87 -5.19 -15.64
C THR A 17 37.82 -5.36 -14.45
N LEU A 18 38.79 -6.23 -14.54
CA LEU A 18 39.81 -6.42 -13.49
C LEU A 18 40.66 -5.18 -13.31
N ASP A 19 41.03 -4.51 -14.40
CA ASP A 19 41.80 -3.25 -14.36
C ASP A 19 40.97 -2.14 -13.68
N LYS A 20 39.67 -2.04 -13.97
CA LYS A 20 38.76 -1.13 -13.26
C LYS A 20 38.73 -1.41 -11.75
N PHE A 21 38.68 -2.69 -11.35
CA PHE A 21 38.70 -3.04 -9.93
C PHE A 21 40.02 -2.66 -9.24
N VAL A 22 41.13 -2.68 -9.95
CA VAL A 22 42.45 -2.30 -9.40
C VAL A 22 42.57 -0.78 -9.22
N HIS A 23 42.00 0.02 -10.12
CA HIS A 23 42.22 1.49 -10.16
C HIS A 23 41.09 2.27 -9.50
N SER A 24 39.90 1.67 -9.31
CA SER A 24 38.77 2.36 -8.68
C SER A 24 38.93 2.51 -7.17
N SER A 25 38.83 3.70 -6.66
CA SER A 25 38.85 4.01 -5.22
C SER A 25 37.67 3.42 -4.43
N SER A 26 36.56 3.10 -5.11
CA SER A 26 35.35 2.51 -4.50
C SER A 26 35.42 0.98 -4.40
N THR A 27 36.39 0.33 -5.03
CA THR A 27 36.56 -1.13 -4.99
C THR A 27 37.11 -1.59 -3.62
N PRO A 28 36.49 -2.59 -2.96
CA PRO A 28 37.03 -3.17 -1.75
C PRO A 28 38.47 -3.64 -1.95
N GLN A 29 39.37 -3.31 -1.02
CA GLN A 29 40.79 -3.58 -1.15
C GLN A 29 41.10 -5.06 -1.37
N SER A 30 40.30 -5.98 -0.75
CA SER A 30 40.39 -7.41 -0.96
C SER A 30 40.12 -7.83 -2.41
N LEU A 31 39.12 -7.20 -3.07
CA LEU A 31 38.77 -7.48 -4.46
C LEU A 31 39.85 -6.90 -5.40
N ALA A 32 40.34 -5.71 -5.15
CA ALA A 32 41.42 -5.10 -5.90
C ALA A 32 42.72 -5.94 -5.83
N GLN A 33 43.10 -6.45 -4.64
CA GLN A 33 44.23 -7.34 -4.46
C GLN A 33 44.06 -8.65 -5.24
N ARG A 34 42.88 -9.26 -5.20
CA ARG A 34 42.57 -10.50 -5.94
C ARG A 34 42.58 -10.26 -7.45
N SER A 35 42.14 -9.12 -7.91
CA SER A 35 42.21 -8.71 -9.32
C SER A 35 43.69 -8.57 -9.78
N ARG A 36 44.54 -7.96 -8.97
CA ARG A 36 46.02 -7.91 -9.26
C ARG A 36 46.63 -9.28 -9.39
N ILE A 37 46.23 -10.26 -8.54
CA ILE A 37 46.71 -11.65 -8.64
C ILE A 37 46.36 -12.26 -9.99
N VAL A 38 45.11 -12.07 -10.45
CA VAL A 38 44.62 -12.65 -11.72
C VAL A 38 45.27 -11.98 -12.91
N LEU A 39 45.42 -10.66 -12.91
CA LEU A 39 46.09 -9.91 -13.98
C LEU A 39 47.55 -10.33 -14.11
N ALA A 40 48.30 -10.35 -13.02
CA ALA A 40 49.69 -10.78 -13.01
C ALA A 40 49.86 -12.27 -13.44
N ALA A 41 48.91 -13.12 -13.12
CA ALA A 41 48.89 -14.51 -13.54
C ALA A 41 48.60 -14.66 -15.05
N ALA A 42 47.73 -13.80 -15.61
CA ALA A 42 47.48 -13.77 -17.07
C ALA A 42 48.68 -13.20 -17.84
N ASP A 43 49.46 -12.32 -17.23
CA ASP A 43 50.69 -11.80 -17.80
C ASP A 43 51.89 -12.81 -17.68
N GLY A 44 51.62 -14.04 -17.27
CA GLY A 44 52.60 -15.12 -17.23
C GLY A 44 53.40 -15.28 -15.92
N SER A 45 53.16 -14.45 -14.90
CA SER A 45 53.84 -14.54 -13.62
C SER A 45 53.49 -15.83 -12.85
N ASN A 46 54.48 -16.48 -12.25
CA ASN A 46 54.25 -17.64 -11.40
C ASN A 46 53.79 -17.25 -9.98
N ASN A 47 53.31 -18.22 -9.19
CA ASN A 47 52.74 -17.94 -7.87
C ASN A 47 53.73 -17.31 -6.89
N GLN A 48 55.06 -17.66 -7.01
CA GLN A 48 56.10 -17.11 -6.14
C GLN A 48 56.39 -15.64 -6.49
N GLN A 49 56.46 -15.32 -7.79
CA GLN A 49 56.65 -13.95 -8.26
C GLN A 49 55.53 -13.03 -7.85
N ILE A 50 54.26 -13.48 -8.03
CA ILE A 50 53.10 -12.74 -7.61
C ILE A 50 53.06 -12.56 -6.10
N ALA A 51 53.38 -13.61 -5.34
CA ALA A 51 53.43 -13.57 -3.88
C ALA A 51 54.44 -12.55 -3.37
N ALA A 52 55.64 -12.52 -3.97
CA ALA A 52 56.68 -11.56 -3.63
C ALA A 52 56.28 -10.12 -3.98
N ALA A 53 55.76 -9.90 -5.18
CA ALA A 53 55.33 -8.57 -5.64
C ALA A 53 54.21 -7.98 -4.78
N LEU A 54 53.23 -8.80 -4.39
CA LEU A 54 52.05 -8.36 -3.61
C LEU A 54 52.23 -8.53 -2.09
N LYS A 55 53.38 -9.05 -1.64
CA LYS A 55 53.70 -9.34 -0.22
C LYS A 55 52.62 -10.20 0.47
N ILE A 56 52.20 -11.29 -0.19
CA ILE A 56 51.18 -12.24 0.28
C ILE A 56 51.71 -13.68 0.19
N PRO A 57 51.19 -14.63 0.98
CA PRO A 57 51.59 -16.03 0.88
C PRO A 57 51.29 -16.66 -0.49
N PRO A 58 52.20 -17.49 -1.07
CA PRO A 58 51.98 -18.17 -2.36
C PRO A 58 50.70 -19.04 -2.40
N ILE A 59 50.33 -19.61 -1.26
CA ILE A 59 49.10 -20.40 -1.12
C ILE A 59 47.84 -19.56 -1.38
N THR A 60 47.88 -18.29 -0.97
CA THR A 60 46.78 -17.32 -1.22
C THR A 60 46.66 -17.00 -2.71
N VAL A 61 47.78 -16.83 -3.40
CA VAL A 61 47.83 -16.65 -4.84
C VAL A 61 47.19 -17.84 -5.56
N GLY A 62 47.64 -19.07 -5.20
CA GLY A 62 47.12 -20.31 -5.77
C GLY A 62 45.60 -20.48 -5.54
N LYS A 63 45.11 -20.11 -4.35
CA LYS A 63 43.69 -20.13 -4.00
C LYS A 63 42.90 -19.26 -4.94
N TRP A 64 43.27 -17.99 -5.12
CA TRP A 64 42.49 -17.05 -5.92
C TRP A 64 42.60 -17.28 -7.43
N ARG A 65 43.75 -17.76 -7.93
CA ARG A 65 43.90 -18.24 -9.32
C ARG A 65 42.95 -19.38 -9.62
N ARG A 66 42.89 -20.39 -8.76
CA ARG A 66 41.98 -21.52 -8.93
C ARG A 66 40.53 -21.08 -8.82
N SER A 67 40.20 -20.21 -7.87
CA SER A 67 38.82 -19.68 -7.71
C SER A 67 38.36 -18.92 -8.94
N PHE A 68 39.24 -18.12 -9.52
CA PHE A 68 38.96 -17.40 -10.77
C PHE A 68 38.83 -18.34 -11.96
N ALA A 69 39.75 -19.33 -12.10
CA ALA A 69 39.66 -20.30 -13.19
C ALA A 69 38.37 -21.10 -13.21
N ILE A 70 37.76 -21.37 -12.04
CA ILE A 70 36.50 -22.14 -11.93
C ILE A 70 35.26 -21.25 -12.08
N ARG A 71 35.27 -20.04 -11.52
CA ARG A 71 34.06 -19.20 -11.37
C ARG A 71 34.19 -17.82 -12.00
N GLY A 72 35.27 -17.53 -12.71
CA GLY A 72 35.51 -16.22 -13.30
C GLY A 72 35.50 -15.09 -12.26
N LEU A 73 34.99 -13.92 -12.62
CA LEU A 73 34.90 -12.73 -11.76
C LEU A 73 34.18 -12.99 -10.42
N GLU A 74 33.12 -13.81 -10.42
CA GLU A 74 32.39 -14.17 -9.19
C GLU A 74 33.29 -14.99 -8.22
N GLY A 75 34.27 -15.71 -8.73
CA GLY A 75 35.28 -16.43 -7.91
C GLY A 75 36.17 -15.51 -7.07
N LEU A 76 36.23 -14.20 -7.36
CA LEU A 76 37.00 -13.23 -6.60
C LEU A 76 36.19 -12.61 -5.43
N ARG A 77 34.91 -12.86 -5.34
CA ARG A 77 34.06 -12.43 -4.22
C ARG A 77 34.19 -13.41 -3.04
N ASP A 78 34.01 -12.88 -1.83
CA ASP A 78 33.93 -13.73 -0.65
C ASP A 78 32.61 -14.52 -0.66
N ALA A 79 32.73 -15.82 -0.41
CA ALA A 79 31.56 -16.64 -0.16
C ALA A 79 30.86 -16.20 1.16
N PRO A 80 29.55 -16.30 1.25
CA PRO A 80 28.84 -16.09 2.50
C PRO A 80 29.44 -16.99 3.60
N ARG A 81 29.75 -16.38 4.73
CA ARG A 81 30.24 -17.15 5.88
C ARG A 81 29.04 -17.81 6.56
N SER A 82 29.20 -19.05 7.02
CA SER A 82 28.14 -19.81 7.71
C SER A 82 27.63 -19.15 9.00
N GLY A 83 28.38 -18.19 9.55
CA GLY A 83 28.02 -17.52 10.79
C GLY A 83 27.97 -18.45 12.00
N ARG A 84 27.41 -17.96 13.10
CA ARG A 84 27.14 -18.78 14.30
C ARG A 84 25.96 -19.68 14.01
N PRO A 85 26.00 -20.99 14.31
CA PRO A 85 24.87 -21.89 14.18
C PRO A 85 23.64 -21.35 14.91
N PRO A 86 22.43 -21.49 14.34
CA PRO A 86 21.21 -21.03 14.98
C PRO A 86 21.03 -21.72 16.36
N LYS A 87 20.73 -20.94 17.39
CA LYS A 87 20.50 -21.47 18.76
C LYS A 87 19.26 -22.38 18.85
N HIS A 88 18.27 -22.17 17.96
CA HIS A 88 17.02 -22.93 17.92
C HIS A 88 16.90 -23.61 16.54
N ASP A 89 16.44 -24.84 16.55
CA ASP A 89 16.24 -25.66 15.37
C ASP A 89 15.04 -25.20 14.50
N SER A 90 14.83 -25.87 13.39
CA SER A 90 13.71 -25.64 12.48
C SER A 90 12.36 -25.89 13.15
N ASP A 91 12.27 -26.92 13.98
CA ASP A 91 11.03 -27.37 14.60
C ASP A 91 10.54 -26.40 15.65
N THR A 92 11.45 -25.86 16.46
CA THR A 92 11.14 -24.77 17.40
C THR A 92 10.62 -23.52 16.67
N ARG A 93 11.24 -23.17 15.55
CA ARG A 93 10.77 -22.03 14.73
C ARG A 93 9.41 -22.29 14.12
N HIS A 94 9.20 -23.49 13.59
CA HIS A 94 7.93 -23.90 13.03
C HIS A 94 6.82 -23.88 14.09
N LYS A 95 7.09 -24.38 15.29
CA LYS A 95 6.16 -24.35 16.43
C LYS A 95 5.71 -22.91 16.76
N VAL A 96 6.66 -21.95 16.83
CA VAL A 96 6.33 -20.53 17.07
C VAL A 96 5.49 -19.95 15.93
N GLN A 97 5.83 -20.25 14.66
CA GLN A 97 5.10 -19.78 13.50
C GLN A 97 3.68 -20.36 13.41
N THR A 98 3.52 -21.62 13.70
CA THR A 98 2.19 -22.28 13.73
C THR A 98 1.34 -21.71 14.86
N ARG A 99 1.91 -21.56 16.06
CA ARG A 99 1.15 -21.08 17.22
C ARG A 99 0.70 -19.63 17.07
N VAL A 100 1.51 -18.76 16.46
CA VAL A 100 1.13 -17.35 16.22
C VAL A 100 -0.01 -17.20 15.20
N CYS A 101 -0.16 -18.16 14.29
CA CYS A 101 -1.25 -18.18 13.31
C CYS A 101 -2.58 -18.69 13.89
N GLN A 102 -2.54 -19.34 15.05
CA GLN A 102 -3.73 -19.77 15.78
C GLN A 102 -4.20 -18.64 16.71
N GLN A 103 -5.50 -18.52 16.92
CA GLN A 103 -6.03 -17.54 17.87
C GLN A 103 -5.69 -17.95 19.31
N PRO A 104 -5.27 -17.04 20.19
CA PRO A 104 -5.14 -17.33 21.62
C PRO A 104 -6.52 -17.57 22.25
N GLU A 105 -6.58 -18.40 23.29
CA GLU A 105 -7.85 -18.77 23.95
C GLU A 105 -8.43 -17.62 24.79
N ASP A 106 -7.56 -16.95 25.55
CA ASP A 106 -7.97 -15.93 26.53
C ASP A 106 -7.76 -14.47 26.07
N GLN A 107 -7.37 -14.27 24.83
CA GLN A 107 -7.03 -12.95 24.28
C GLN A 107 -7.48 -12.80 22.83
N SER A 108 -7.75 -11.58 22.39
CA SER A 108 -8.13 -11.31 21.01
C SER A 108 -6.96 -11.44 20.00
N ARG A 109 -5.70 -11.37 20.50
CA ARG A 109 -4.48 -11.43 19.67
C ARG A 109 -3.25 -11.77 20.50
N TRP A 110 -2.24 -12.34 19.83
CA TRP A 110 -0.93 -12.53 20.43
C TRP A 110 -0.18 -11.19 20.58
N THR A 111 0.43 -11.00 21.74
CA THR A 111 1.57 -10.12 21.91
C THR A 111 2.85 -10.95 21.89
N VAL A 112 4.01 -10.34 21.64
CA VAL A 112 5.28 -11.06 21.69
C VAL A 112 5.50 -11.70 23.08
N ARG A 113 5.07 -11.03 24.15
CA ARG A 113 5.24 -11.52 25.52
C ARG A 113 4.33 -12.71 25.82
N THR A 114 3.06 -12.65 25.43
CA THR A 114 2.11 -13.75 25.67
C THR A 114 2.44 -14.96 24.84
N LEU A 115 2.84 -14.78 23.57
CA LEU A 115 3.33 -15.88 22.74
C LEU A 115 4.63 -16.49 23.29
N ALA A 116 5.54 -15.67 23.83
CA ALA A 116 6.78 -16.14 24.43
C ALA A 116 6.53 -17.01 25.68
N ALA A 117 5.60 -16.59 26.53
CA ALA A 117 5.16 -17.40 27.68
C ALA A 117 4.55 -18.72 27.22
N GLU A 118 3.68 -18.70 26.24
CA GLU A 118 3.00 -19.88 25.69
C GLU A 118 3.97 -20.92 25.10
N VAL A 119 4.99 -20.47 24.38
CA VAL A 119 5.95 -21.39 23.74
C VAL A 119 7.19 -21.69 24.60
N GLY A 120 7.29 -21.10 25.78
CA GLY A 120 8.42 -21.31 26.72
C GLY A 120 9.74 -20.73 26.24
N LEU A 121 9.74 -19.62 25.49
CA LEU A 121 10.92 -18.99 24.95
C LEU A 121 11.06 -17.54 25.40
N PRO A 122 12.28 -16.98 25.46
CA PRO A 122 12.46 -15.55 25.72
C PRO A 122 11.75 -14.67 24.69
N ALA A 123 11.12 -13.56 25.12
CA ALA A 123 10.40 -12.65 24.24
C ALA A 123 11.27 -12.07 23.11
N SER A 124 12.54 -11.79 23.36
CA SER A 124 13.49 -11.34 22.32
C SER A 124 13.74 -12.40 21.23
N THR A 125 13.79 -13.68 21.63
CA THR A 125 13.94 -14.81 20.70
C THR A 125 12.70 -14.96 19.82
N VAL A 126 11.50 -14.94 20.43
CA VAL A 126 10.23 -15.00 19.69
C VAL A 126 10.10 -13.82 18.76
N HIS A 127 10.42 -12.59 19.20
CA HIS A 127 10.42 -11.42 18.34
C HIS A 127 11.33 -11.58 17.13
N ALA A 128 12.57 -12.04 17.33
CA ALA A 128 13.51 -12.28 16.22
C ALA A 128 12.98 -13.33 15.23
N MET A 129 12.33 -14.41 15.72
CA MET A 129 11.72 -15.44 14.88
C MET A 129 10.54 -14.88 14.06
N LEU A 130 9.68 -14.07 14.67
CA LEU A 130 8.55 -13.42 14.00
C LEU A 130 9.01 -12.43 12.93
N VAL A 131 10.04 -11.63 13.21
CA VAL A 131 10.64 -10.70 12.24
C VAL A 131 11.23 -11.46 11.04
N ALA A 132 11.99 -12.52 11.29
CA ALA A 132 12.57 -13.36 10.25
C ALA A 132 11.49 -14.03 9.38
N ALA A 133 10.37 -14.43 9.97
CA ALA A 133 9.21 -15.00 9.28
C ALA A 133 8.27 -13.93 8.66
N LYS A 134 8.54 -12.64 8.84
CA LYS A 134 7.67 -11.51 8.43
C LYS A 134 6.26 -11.58 9.00
N LEU A 135 6.08 -12.18 10.18
CA LEU A 135 4.81 -12.30 10.88
C LEU A 135 4.63 -11.14 11.86
N GLN A 136 3.46 -10.50 11.80
CA GLN A 136 3.14 -9.31 12.60
C GLN A 136 1.77 -9.48 13.28
N PRO A 137 1.68 -10.23 14.38
CA PRO A 137 0.41 -10.57 15.02
C PRO A 137 -0.37 -9.37 15.58
N HIS A 138 0.30 -8.22 15.77
CA HIS A 138 -0.32 -6.97 16.18
C HIS A 138 -1.00 -6.22 15.04
N ARG A 139 -0.77 -6.60 13.78
CA ARG A 139 -1.37 -5.95 12.60
C ARG A 139 -2.55 -6.78 12.11
N ILE A 140 -3.74 -6.28 12.37
CA ILE A 140 -4.98 -6.83 11.82
C ILE A 140 -5.44 -5.90 10.73
N ARG A 141 -5.72 -6.46 9.55
CA ARG A 141 -6.42 -5.76 8.47
C ARG A 141 -7.80 -6.38 8.37
N THR A 142 -8.82 -5.54 8.50
CA THR A 142 -10.18 -5.96 8.23
C THR A 142 -10.41 -6.00 6.72
N PHE A 143 -11.12 -7.01 6.27
CA PHE A 143 -11.61 -7.11 4.89
C PHE A 143 -13.04 -7.65 4.92
N THR A 144 -13.80 -7.34 3.89
CA THR A 144 -15.13 -7.89 3.69
C THR A 144 -15.23 -8.34 2.25
N PHE A 145 -15.64 -9.59 2.04
CA PHE A 145 -15.96 -10.04 0.69
C PHE A 145 -17.35 -9.57 0.29
N SER A 146 -17.49 -9.22 -0.97
CA SER A 146 -18.77 -8.82 -1.51
C SER A 146 -19.66 -10.04 -1.76
N PRO A 147 -20.92 -10.04 -1.26
CA PRO A 147 -21.91 -11.03 -1.64
C PRO A 147 -22.61 -10.70 -2.97
N ASP A 148 -22.22 -9.62 -3.64
CA ASP A 148 -22.84 -9.17 -4.89
C ASP A 148 -22.54 -10.18 -6.01
N PRO A 149 -23.55 -10.80 -6.64
CA PRO A 149 -23.33 -11.77 -7.70
C PRO A 149 -22.69 -11.16 -8.96
N ASP A 150 -22.89 -9.85 -9.18
CA ASP A 150 -22.34 -9.11 -10.32
C ASP A 150 -21.02 -8.42 -9.95
N PHE A 151 -20.35 -8.86 -8.88
CA PHE A 151 -19.13 -8.23 -8.36
C PHE A 151 -18.07 -8.00 -9.43
N GLU A 152 -17.78 -9.02 -10.21
CA GLU A 152 -16.72 -8.96 -11.23
C GLU A 152 -17.08 -8.01 -12.36
N ALA A 153 -18.30 -8.08 -12.87
CA ALA A 153 -18.76 -7.20 -13.97
C ALA A 153 -18.70 -5.74 -13.54
N LYS A 154 -19.18 -5.41 -12.34
CA LYS A 154 -19.13 -4.05 -11.79
C LYS A 154 -17.70 -3.59 -11.48
N LEU A 155 -16.83 -4.49 -11.01
CA LEU A 155 -15.41 -4.19 -10.79
C LEU A 155 -14.73 -3.80 -12.09
N LEU A 156 -14.92 -4.60 -13.14
CA LEU A 156 -14.29 -4.37 -14.44
C LEU A 156 -14.83 -3.11 -15.12
N ASP A 157 -16.13 -2.84 -15.02
CA ASP A 157 -16.76 -1.62 -15.51
C ASP A 157 -16.12 -0.37 -14.87
N ILE A 158 -16.08 -0.31 -13.54
CA ILE A 158 -15.57 0.85 -12.81
C ILE A 158 -14.05 1.03 -13.02
N VAL A 159 -13.27 -0.06 -12.96
CA VAL A 159 -11.82 0.02 -13.19
C VAL A 159 -11.53 0.38 -14.64
N GLY A 160 -12.34 -0.11 -15.59
CA GLY A 160 -12.27 0.28 -17.00
C GLY A 160 -12.42 1.79 -17.20
N LEU A 161 -13.40 2.41 -16.52
CA LEU A 161 -13.60 3.86 -16.53
C LEU A 161 -12.40 4.64 -15.96
N TYR A 162 -11.74 4.11 -14.93
CA TYR A 162 -10.58 4.77 -14.33
C TYR A 162 -9.32 4.69 -15.18
N LEU A 163 -9.14 3.61 -15.91
CA LEU A 163 -7.95 3.39 -16.73
C LEU A 163 -8.12 3.94 -18.15
N ASN A 164 -9.32 3.83 -18.71
CA ASN A 164 -9.64 4.21 -20.08
C ASN A 164 -11.02 4.92 -20.12
N PRO A 165 -11.10 6.17 -19.67
CA PRO A 165 -12.36 6.91 -19.73
C PRO A 165 -12.81 7.08 -21.19
N PRO A 166 -14.12 7.05 -21.49
CA PRO A 166 -14.63 7.30 -22.83
C PRO A 166 -14.23 8.70 -23.34
N GLU A 167 -14.05 8.82 -24.64
CA GLU A 167 -13.74 10.12 -25.26
C GLU A 167 -14.85 11.14 -24.99
N ASN A 168 -14.46 12.38 -24.68
CA ASN A 168 -15.37 13.49 -24.35
C ASN A 168 -16.27 13.25 -23.13
N ALA A 169 -15.89 12.34 -22.24
CA ALA A 169 -16.58 12.05 -21.00
C ALA A 169 -15.74 12.39 -19.78
N LEU A 170 -16.42 12.72 -18.67
CA LEU A 170 -15.79 12.92 -17.38
C LEU A 170 -16.20 11.80 -16.43
N VAL A 171 -15.25 11.29 -15.68
CA VAL A 171 -15.48 10.29 -14.64
C VAL A 171 -15.49 10.98 -13.29
N LEU A 172 -16.64 10.93 -12.65
CA LEU A 172 -16.88 11.51 -11.33
C LEU A 172 -17.11 10.39 -10.32
N CYS A 173 -16.54 10.52 -9.14
CA CYS A 173 -16.84 9.67 -7.99
C CYS A 173 -17.69 10.45 -7.00
N VAL A 174 -18.89 9.97 -6.72
CA VAL A 174 -19.85 10.67 -5.84
C VAL A 174 -20.16 9.80 -4.64
N ASP A 175 -20.18 10.42 -3.45
CA ASP A 175 -20.56 9.76 -2.20
C ASP A 175 -20.86 10.80 -1.10
N GLU A 176 -21.36 10.34 0.06
CA GLU A 176 -21.65 11.16 1.21
C GLU A 176 -20.79 10.80 2.43
N LYS A 177 -20.06 11.77 2.94
CA LYS A 177 -19.45 11.67 4.27
C LYS A 177 -20.42 12.16 5.32
N THR A 178 -21.09 11.22 5.98
CA THR A 178 -22.09 11.51 7.02
C THR A 178 -21.46 11.63 8.41
N GLY A 179 -22.18 12.21 9.36
CA GLY A 179 -21.80 12.21 10.77
C GLY A 179 -20.54 13.03 11.11
N ILE A 180 -20.19 14.03 10.29
CA ILE A 180 -19.12 14.95 10.61
C ILE A 180 -19.54 15.77 11.83
N GLN A 181 -18.90 15.55 12.98
CA GLN A 181 -19.33 16.13 14.25
C GLN A 181 -18.75 17.52 14.49
N ALA A 182 -19.59 18.47 14.89
CA ALA A 182 -19.14 19.72 15.49
C ALA A 182 -18.79 19.45 16.96
N LEU A 183 -17.50 19.34 17.24
CA LEU A 183 -16.97 19.06 18.57
C LEU A 183 -16.28 20.31 19.16
N ASN A 184 -16.64 20.67 20.37
CA ASN A 184 -15.93 21.68 21.14
C ASN A 184 -15.23 21.01 22.34
N ARG A 185 -13.94 21.26 22.53
CA ARG A 185 -13.20 20.76 23.70
C ARG A 185 -13.57 21.60 24.94
N THR A 186 -13.73 20.93 26.07
CA THR A 186 -14.08 21.60 27.35
C THR A 186 -12.93 22.45 27.88
N GLN A 187 -11.69 22.12 27.50
CA GLN A 187 -10.50 22.87 27.92
C GLN A 187 -9.62 23.20 26.72
N PRO A 188 -8.89 24.30 26.72
CA PRO A 188 -7.92 24.64 25.69
C PRO A 188 -6.84 23.55 25.56
N GLY A 189 -6.43 23.29 24.33
CA GLY A 189 -5.31 22.41 24.06
C GLY A 189 -3.98 22.96 24.62
N LEU A 190 -3.10 22.09 25.05
CA LEU A 190 -1.73 22.46 25.41
C LEU A 190 -0.87 22.53 24.15
N PRO A 191 -0.13 23.62 23.92
CA PRO A 191 0.65 23.80 22.73
C PRO A 191 1.83 22.82 22.65
N LEU A 192 2.25 22.52 21.43
CA LEU A 192 3.48 21.79 21.14
C LEU A 192 4.68 22.54 21.73
N ARG A 193 5.58 21.82 22.41
CA ARG A 193 6.85 22.33 22.94
C ARG A 193 7.99 21.38 22.59
N ALA A 194 9.24 21.85 22.65
CA ALA A 194 10.40 20.99 22.44
C ALA A 194 10.34 19.74 23.30
N ARG A 195 10.42 18.57 22.68
CA ARG A 195 10.34 17.23 23.31
C ARG A 195 9.00 16.89 24.00
N LYS A 196 7.95 17.72 23.81
CA LYS A 196 6.61 17.46 24.35
C LYS A 196 5.58 17.62 23.22
N PRO A 197 4.82 16.58 22.85
CA PRO A 197 3.74 16.71 21.89
C PRO A 197 2.66 17.63 22.43
N GLY A 198 1.89 18.25 21.54
CA GLY A 198 0.66 18.93 21.92
C GLY A 198 -0.31 17.95 22.59
N ALA A 199 -1.09 18.41 23.54
CA ALA A 199 -2.06 17.58 24.24
C ALA A 199 -3.45 18.22 24.22
N TRP A 200 -4.48 17.38 24.17
CA TRP A 200 -5.89 17.77 24.11
C TRP A 200 -6.65 17.06 25.22
N THR A 201 -7.64 17.74 25.82
CA THR A 201 -8.57 17.06 26.71
C THR A 201 -9.38 16.01 25.98
N ASN A 202 -9.68 14.90 26.65
CA ASN A 202 -10.58 13.86 26.11
C ASN A 202 -12.06 14.29 26.21
N GLU A 203 -12.36 15.30 27.02
CA GLU A 203 -13.72 15.81 27.22
C GLU A 203 -14.10 16.77 26.08
N TYR A 204 -15.31 16.62 25.58
CA TYR A 204 -15.85 17.44 24.52
C TYR A 204 -17.39 17.58 24.62
N VAL A 205 -17.88 18.66 24.07
CA VAL A 205 -19.32 18.93 23.90
C VAL A 205 -19.65 18.74 22.41
N ARG A 206 -20.74 18.04 22.12
CA ARG A 206 -21.25 17.83 20.76
C ARG A 206 -22.30 18.87 20.43
N HIS A 207 -22.14 19.54 19.30
CA HIS A 207 -23.06 20.57 18.80
C HIS A 207 -23.86 20.11 17.56
N GLY A 208 -23.91 18.78 17.33
CA GLY A 208 -24.59 18.16 16.21
C GLY A 208 -23.64 17.75 15.06
N THR A 209 -24.24 17.32 13.97
CA THR A 209 -23.50 16.74 12.83
C THR A 209 -23.82 17.46 11.53
N GLN A 210 -22.90 17.39 10.59
CA GLN A 210 -23.08 17.77 9.18
C GLN A 210 -22.82 16.57 8.27
N THR A 211 -23.39 16.60 7.09
CA THR A 211 -23.14 15.66 5.99
C THR A 211 -22.51 16.43 4.83
N LEU A 212 -21.46 15.86 4.24
CA LEU A 212 -20.81 16.38 3.05
C LEU A 212 -21.13 15.47 1.88
N LEU A 213 -21.87 15.97 0.88
CA LEU A 213 -21.97 15.35 -0.44
C LEU A 213 -20.81 15.85 -1.27
N ALA A 214 -20.09 14.96 -1.95
CA ALA A 214 -18.93 15.32 -2.76
C ALA A 214 -18.90 14.55 -4.08
N ALA A 215 -18.55 15.26 -5.15
CA ALA A 215 -18.25 14.74 -6.47
C ALA A 215 -16.78 15.03 -6.79
N LEU A 216 -15.98 14.00 -6.83
CA LEU A 216 -14.56 14.06 -7.19
C LEU A 216 -14.39 13.79 -8.68
N GLU A 217 -13.85 14.74 -9.42
CA GLU A 217 -13.39 14.55 -10.78
C GLU A 217 -11.99 13.90 -10.76
N ILE A 218 -11.86 12.69 -11.25
CA ILE A 218 -10.63 11.89 -11.13
C ILE A 218 -9.47 12.52 -11.89
N ALA A 219 -9.73 12.98 -13.11
CA ALA A 219 -8.70 13.48 -14.02
C ALA A 219 -8.01 14.75 -13.51
N THR A 220 -8.71 15.61 -12.80
CA THR A 220 -8.19 16.89 -12.29
C THR A 220 -7.98 16.88 -10.78
N GLY A 221 -8.69 16.02 -10.05
CA GLY A 221 -8.76 16.03 -8.59
C GLY A 221 -9.67 17.12 -8.03
N LYS A 222 -10.40 17.86 -8.88
CA LYS A 222 -11.38 18.85 -8.43
C LYS A 222 -12.53 18.19 -7.69
N VAL A 223 -13.01 18.88 -6.67
CA VAL A 223 -14.14 18.42 -5.86
C VAL A 223 -15.22 19.47 -5.83
N LEU A 224 -16.38 19.12 -6.36
CA LEU A 224 -17.62 19.85 -6.07
C LEU A 224 -18.24 19.24 -4.82
N ALA A 225 -18.66 20.05 -3.84
CA ALA A 225 -19.23 19.50 -2.62
C ALA A 225 -20.25 20.44 -1.97
N HIS A 226 -21.26 19.82 -1.34
CA HIS A 226 -22.31 20.51 -0.57
C HIS A 226 -22.33 20.02 0.87
N VAL A 227 -22.40 20.97 1.81
CA VAL A 227 -22.60 20.67 3.24
C VAL A 227 -24.10 20.75 3.54
N ARG A 228 -24.68 19.65 4.02
CA ARG A 228 -26.11 19.49 4.35
C ARG A 228 -26.28 18.97 5.78
N ASP A 229 -27.47 19.16 6.34
CA ASP A 229 -27.81 18.59 7.65
C ASP A 229 -28.16 17.11 7.56
N ARG A 230 -28.69 16.67 6.43
CA ARG A 230 -29.19 15.31 6.18
C ARG A 230 -28.73 14.81 4.82
N ARG A 231 -28.94 13.53 4.56
CA ARG A 231 -28.80 12.89 3.25
C ARG A 231 -30.15 12.31 2.84
N THR A 232 -30.92 13.04 2.08
CA THR A 232 -32.15 12.54 1.49
C THR A 232 -31.96 12.39 -0.01
N THR A 233 -32.88 11.66 -0.67
CA THR A 233 -32.87 11.59 -2.15
C THR A 233 -32.99 12.99 -2.76
N VAL A 234 -33.77 13.88 -2.16
CA VAL A 234 -33.94 15.26 -2.63
C VAL A 234 -32.61 16.03 -2.54
N ASP A 235 -31.87 15.89 -1.42
CA ASP A 235 -30.56 16.51 -1.26
C ASP A 235 -29.56 15.98 -2.29
N PHE A 236 -29.57 14.66 -2.55
CA PHE A 236 -28.73 14.03 -3.55
C PHE A 236 -29.04 14.50 -4.97
N LEU A 237 -30.31 14.50 -5.37
CA LEU A 237 -30.71 14.93 -6.71
C LEU A 237 -30.44 16.43 -6.93
N SER A 238 -30.74 17.28 -5.92
CA SER A 238 -30.35 18.69 -5.97
C SER A 238 -28.85 18.91 -6.12
N PHE A 239 -28.04 18.07 -5.45
CA PHE A 239 -26.59 18.10 -5.62
C PHE A 239 -26.17 17.66 -7.04
N MET A 240 -26.80 16.60 -7.57
CA MET A 240 -26.53 16.14 -8.94
C MET A 240 -26.92 17.17 -10.00
N ASP A 241 -27.99 17.94 -9.79
CA ASP A 241 -28.34 19.06 -10.67
C ASP A 241 -27.20 20.10 -10.74
N ASP A 242 -26.59 20.42 -9.61
CA ASP A 242 -25.48 21.36 -9.58
C ASP A 242 -24.18 20.76 -10.18
N VAL A 243 -23.97 19.44 -10.04
CA VAL A 243 -22.92 18.72 -10.75
C VAL A 243 -23.13 18.82 -12.27
N VAL A 244 -24.33 18.53 -12.76
CA VAL A 244 -24.69 18.61 -14.19
C VAL A 244 -24.50 20.01 -14.76
N LYS A 245 -24.90 21.06 -13.99
CA LYS A 245 -24.68 22.47 -14.38
C LYS A 245 -23.20 22.84 -14.44
N SER A 246 -22.37 22.26 -13.58
CA SER A 246 -20.92 22.53 -13.56
C SER A 246 -20.20 21.96 -14.76
N TYR A 247 -20.77 20.95 -15.43
CA TYR A 247 -20.23 20.28 -16.61
C TYR A 247 -21.26 20.28 -17.76
N PRO A 248 -21.50 21.40 -18.43
CA PRO A 248 -22.64 21.55 -19.37
C PRO A 248 -22.51 20.76 -20.66
N VAL A 249 -21.30 20.41 -21.08
CA VAL A 249 -21.06 19.82 -22.42
C VAL A 249 -20.72 18.33 -22.35
N SER A 250 -19.98 17.88 -21.35
CA SER A 250 -19.41 16.52 -21.29
C SER A 250 -20.47 15.48 -20.90
N ALA A 251 -20.32 14.26 -21.41
CA ALA A 251 -20.96 13.10 -20.82
C ALA A 251 -20.36 12.83 -19.43
N LEU A 252 -21.21 12.47 -18.47
CA LEU A 252 -20.80 12.24 -17.08
C LEU A 252 -20.96 10.77 -16.72
N HIS A 253 -19.87 10.08 -16.46
CA HIS A 253 -19.86 8.75 -15.88
C HIS A 253 -19.67 8.88 -14.37
N VAL A 254 -20.70 8.57 -13.61
CA VAL A 254 -20.75 8.83 -12.17
C VAL A 254 -20.69 7.51 -11.42
N VAL A 255 -19.60 7.29 -10.70
CA VAL A 255 -19.40 6.13 -9.83
C VAL A 255 -20.03 6.41 -8.47
N LEU A 256 -20.96 5.56 -8.06
CA LEU A 256 -21.76 5.68 -6.85
C LEU A 256 -21.71 4.40 -6.02
N ASP A 257 -22.00 4.50 -4.74
CA ASP A 257 -22.27 3.34 -3.93
C ASP A 257 -23.68 2.76 -4.18
N ASN A 258 -23.95 1.61 -3.61
CA ASN A 258 -25.19 0.86 -3.84
C ASN A 258 -26.32 1.24 -2.86
N LEU A 259 -26.41 2.50 -2.41
CA LEU A 259 -27.46 2.97 -1.50
C LEU A 259 -28.82 3.13 -2.22
N ASN A 260 -29.91 2.92 -1.47
CA ASN A 260 -31.27 3.06 -2.00
C ASN A 260 -31.59 4.48 -2.49
N ILE A 261 -30.99 5.51 -1.90
CA ILE A 261 -31.21 6.90 -2.31
C ILE A 261 -30.74 7.17 -3.74
N HIS A 262 -29.78 6.37 -4.24
CA HIS A 262 -29.23 6.47 -5.60
C HIS A 262 -29.99 5.62 -6.62
N LYS A 263 -30.92 4.73 -6.19
CA LYS A 263 -31.55 3.72 -7.03
C LYS A 263 -33.10 3.74 -6.99
N ASN A 264 -33.66 4.59 -6.16
CA ASN A 264 -35.11 4.69 -6.04
C ASN A 264 -35.74 5.26 -7.33
N GLU A 265 -37.07 5.25 -7.37
CA GLU A 265 -37.81 5.70 -8.56
C GLU A 265 -37.50 7.17 -8.91
N ALA A 266 -37.36 8.04 -7.92
CA ALA A 266 -36.99 9.43 -8.16
C ALA A 266 -35.64 9.58 -8.85
N ALA A 267 -34.64 8.79 -8.46
CA ALA A 267 -33.31 8.79 -9.11
C ALA A 267 -33.37 8.23 -10.54
N LYS A 268 -34.19 7.21 -10.78
CA LYS A 268 -34.42 6.68 -12.13
C LYS A 268 -35.09 7.71 -13.05
N GLN A 269 -36.16 8.38 -12.58
CA GLN A 269 -36.82 9.44 -13.33
C GLN A 269 -35.87 10.61 -13.61
N TRP A 270 -35.06 10.98 -12.64
CA TRP A 270 -34.02 12.01 -12.81
C TRP A 270 -33.01 11.63 -13.91
N LEU A 271 -32.55 10.39 -13.95
CA LEU A 271 -31.65 9.89 -15.00
C LEU A 271 -32.27 9.95 -16.38
N LEU A 272 -33.57 9.60 -16.52
CA LEU A 272 -34.28 9.68 -17.79
C LEU A 272 -34.32 11.12 -18.35
N SER A 273 -34.36 12.11 -17.47
CA SER A 273 -34.31 13.54 -17.87
C SER A 273 -32.88 14.06 -18.12
N HIS A 274 -31.85 13.25 -17.82
CA HIS A 274 -30.43 13.62 -17.98
C HIS A 274 -29.65 12.59 -18.80
N PRO A 275 -29.92 12.43 -20.12
CA PRO A 275 -29.41 11.32 -20.95
C PRO A 275 -27.89 11.28 -21.09
N ARG A 276 -27.17 12.37 -20.77
CA ARG A 276 -25.72 12.43 -20.77
C ARG A 276 -25.07 11.99 -19.44
N VAL A 277 -25.87 11.58 -18.44
CA VAL A 277 -25.39 11.09 -17.15
C VAL A 277 -25.57 9.59 -17.07
N HIS A 278 -24.50 8.88 -16.75
CA HIS A 278 -24.47 7.42 -16.63
C HIS A 278 -24.01 7.03 -15.22
N PHE A 279 -24.86 6.32 -14.47
CA PHE A 279 -24.55 5.85 -13.13
C PHE A 279 -23.90 4.46 -13.17
N HIS A 280 -22.76 4.32 -12.49
CA HIS A 280 -22.02 3.09 -12.30
C HIS A 280 -21.98 2.75 -10.82
N TYR A 281 -22.63 1.66 -10.44
CA TYR A 281 -22.77 1.30 -9.03
C TYR A 281 -21.67 0.36 -8.57
N THR A 282 -21.00 0.71 -7.46
CA THR A 282 -20.03 -0.22 -6.85
C THR A 282 -20.71 -1.48 -6.35
N PRO A 283 -20.02 -2.64 -6.35
CA PRO A 283 -20.56 -3.84 -5.73
C PRO A 283 -20.84 -3.60 -4.24
N THR A 284 -21.79 -4.31 -3.70
CA THR A 284 -22.09 -4.24 -2.27
C THR A 284 -20.85 -4.57 -1.42
N HIS A 285 -20.58 -3.79 -0.39
CA HIS A 285 -19.39 -3.86 0.47
C HIS A 285 -18.06 -3.61 -0.28
N ALA A 286 -18.10 -2.89 -1.38
CA ALA A 286 -16.92 -2.53 -2.17
C ALA A 286 -16.76 -1.01 -2.35
N SER A 287 -17.13 -0.21 -1.34
CA SER A 287 -16.98 1.26 -1.34
C SER A 287 -15.54 1.71 -1.60
N TRP A 288 -14.55 0.87 -1.28
CA TRP A 288 -13.14 1.12 -1.57
C TRP A 288 -12.83 1.31 -3.07
N MET A 289 -13.75 0.95 -3.95
CA MET A 289 -13.66 1.22 -5.39
C MET A 289 -14.05 2.66 -5.73
N ASN A 290 -14.83 3.34 -4.89
CA ASN A 290 -15.20 4.73 -5.08
C ASN A 290 -14.04 5.64 -4.63
N MET A 291 -13.36 6.29 -5.57
CA MET A 291 -12.15 7.07 -5.27
C MET A 291 -12.42 8.34 -4.45
N VAL A 292 -13.67 8.80 -4.32
CA VAL A 292 -14.01 9.90 -3.42
C VAL A 292 -13.73 9.57 -1.94
N GLU A 293 -13.68 8.29 -1.57
CA GLU A 293 -13.27 7.85 -0.24
C GLU A 293 -11.80 8.21 0.08
N CYS A 294 -10.95 8.26 -0.95
CA CYS A 294 -9.57 8.77 -0.80
C CYS A 294 -9.58 10.26 -0.44
N PHE A 295 -10.43 11.04 -1.10
CA PHE A 295 -10.62 12.46 -0.74
C PHE A 295 -11.17 12.61 0.68
N PHE A 296 -12.16 11.83 1.09
CA PHE A 296 -12.68 11.86 2.47
C PHE A 296 -11.62 11.48 3.51
N SER A 297 -10.70 10.60 3.16
CA SER A 297 -9.55 10.27 4.01
C SER A 297 -8.57 11.44 4.14
N ILE A 298 -8.33 12.18 3.05
CA ILE A 298 -7.51 13.40 3.04
C ILE A 298 -8.17 14.48 3.90
N LEU A 299 -9.44 14.79 3.67
CA LEU A 299 -10.23 15.73 4.44
C LEU A 299 -10.18 15.40 5.95
N THR A 300 -10.37 14.12 6.30
CA THR A 300 -10.35 13.69 7.69
C THR A 300 -9.00 13.98 8.34
N ARG A 301 -7.90 13.62 7.69
CA ARG A 301 -6.54 13.81 8.23
C ARG A 301 -6.14 15.26 8.31
N GLN A 302 -6.45 16.04 7.28
CA GLN A 302 -5.98 17.43 7.17
C GLN A 302 -6.86 18.43 7.90
N ALA A 303 -8.17 18.16 7.97
CA ALA A 303 -9.12 19.14 8.44
C ALA A 303 -9.92 18.69 9.68
N LEU A 304 -10.36 17.43 9.76
CA LEU A 304 -11.33 17.04 10.78
C LEU A 304 -10.73 16.48 12.07
N THR A 305 -9.60 15.78 12.00
CA THR A 305 -9.05 14.99 13.14
C THR A 305 -8.81 15.83 14.40
N GLN A 306 -8.42 17.09 14.25
CA GLN A 306 -8.07 17.99 15.36
C GLN A 306 -8.87 19.31 15.34
N SER A 307 -9.92 19.38 14.52
CA SER A 307 -10.73 20.60 14.42
C SER A 307 -11.67 20.73 15.60
N VAL A 308 -11.93 21.98 16.00
CA VAL A 308 -12.81 22.34 17.11
C VAL A 308 -13.85 23.31 16.59
N HIS A 309 -15.13 22.98 16.82
CA HIS A 309 -16.26 23.75 16.34
C HIS A 309 -17.33 23.88 17.40
N ARG A 310 -17.72 25.11 17.71
CA ARG A 310 -18.71 25.45 18.74
C ARG A 310 -20.17 25.36 18.26
N SER A 311 -20.36 25.17 16.96
CA SER A 311 -21.68 25.04 16.35
C SER A 311 -21.60 24.30 15.02
N LYS A 312 -22.74 23.81 14.53
CA LYS A 312 -22.90 23.27 13.17
C LYS A 312 -22.60 24.33 12.11
N LYS A 313 -22.93 25.59 12.36
CA LYS A 313 -22.66 26.71 11.46
C LYS A 313 -21.14 26.91 11.28
N GLU A 314 -20.41 26.94 12.38
CA GLU A 314 -18.95 27.08 12.36
C GLU A 314 -18.27 25.90 11.63
N LEU A 315 -18.73 24.67 11.86
CA LEU A 315 -18.25 23.50 11.13
C LEU A 315 -18.54 23.63 9.62
N LYS A 316 -19.74 24.06 9.24
CA LYS A 316 -20.13 24.26 7.84
C LYS A 316 -19.23 25.29 7.16
N GLU A 317 -19.02 26.44 7.78
CA GLU A 317 -18.15 27.50 7.27
C GLU A 317 -16.70 27.03 7.14
N PHE A 318 -16.23 26.26 8.11
CA PHE A 318 -14.89 25.66 8.06
C PHE A 318 -14.75 24.69 6.88
N LEU A 319 -15.70 23.78 6.67
CA LEU A 319 -15.71 22.85 5.55
C LEU A 319 -15.71 23.60 4.20
N ILE A 320 -16.54 24.64 4.07
CA ILE A 320 -16.60 25.45 2.83
C ILE A 320 -15.23 26.11 2.55
N ARG A 321 -14.58 26.70 3.57
CA ARG A 321 -13.25 27.28 3.41
C ARG A 321 -12.20 26.25 3.00
N TYR A 322 -12.21 25.07 3.64
CA TYR A 322 -11.30 23.97 3.30
C TYR A 322 -11.48 23.51 1.85
N LEU A 323 -12.72 23.30 1.42
CA LEU A 323 -13.05 22.88 0.05
C LEU A 323 -12.59 23.90 -0.99
N LYS A 324 -12.76 25.18 -0.70
CA LYS A 324 -12.28 26.27 -1.57
C LYS A 324 -10.76 26.20 -1.69
N GLN A 325 -10.04 26.14 -0.58
CA GLN A 325 -8.58 26.03 -0.56
C GLN A 325 -8.08 24.75 -1.27
N TYR A 326 -8.72 23.61 -1.04
CA TYR A 326 -8.39 22.36 -1.72
C TYR A 326 -8.54 22.47 -3.24
N SER A 327 -9.59 23.15 -3.71
CA SER A 327 -9.89 23.33 -5.13
C SER A 327 -8.95 24.33 -5.85
N GLU A 328 -8.14 25.12 -5.12
CA GLU A 328 -7.15 26.02 -5.72
C GLU A 328 -5.95 25.24 -6.31
N ASN A 329 -5.57 24.11 -5.70
CA ASN A 329 -4.47 23.26 -6.17
C ASN A 329 -4.85 21.76 -6.09
N PRO A 330 -5.82 21.31 -6.88
CA PRO A 330 -6.27 19.94 -6.85
C PRO A 330 -5.22 19.02 -7.47
N THR A 331 -5.12 17.80 -6.96
CA THR A 331 -4.20 16.77 -7.47
C THR A 331 -5.00 15.63 -8.07
N PRO A 332 -4.71 15.22 -9.33
CA PRO A 332 -5.37 14.08 -9.95
C PRO A 332 -5.28 12.80 -9.13
N PHE A 333 -6.32 11.99 -9.20
CA PHE A 333 -6.35 10.68 -8.56
C PHE A 333 -6.06 9.60 -9.60
N THR A 334 -5.18 8.67 -9.25
CA THR A 334 -4.79 7.58 -10.14
C THR A 334 -5.09 6.24 -9.49
N TRP A 335 -5.71 5.34 -10.25
CA TRP A 335 -5.91 3.97 -9.84
C TRP A 335 -4.58 3.20 -9.86
N THR A 336 -4.18 2.64 -8.71
CA THR A 336 -2.85 2.03 -8.54
C THR A 336 -2.86 0.50 -8.47
N LYS A 337 -4.04 -0.14 -8.39
CA LYS A 337 -4.11 -1.61 -8.31
C LYS A 337 -4.00 -2.21 -9.69
N GLY A 338 -2.90 -2.95 -9.94
CA GLY A 338 -2.66 -3.62 -11.21
C GLY A 338 -3.52 -4.88 -11.42
N PRO A 339 -3.49 -5.45 -12.65
CA PRO A 339 -4.32 -6.59 -13.06
C PRO A 339 -4.20 -7.81 -12.15
N GLU A 340 -2.98 -8.18 -11.77
CA GLU A 340 -2.74 -9.32 -10.86
C GLU A 340 -3.41 -9.14 -9.49
N HIS A 341 -3.46 -7.90 -8.99
CA HIS A 341 -4.12 -7.61 -7.72
C HIS A 341 -5.63 -7.73 -7.84
N LEU A 342 -6.19 -7.25 -8.95
CA LEU A 342 -7.63 -7.36 -9.25
C LEU A 342 -8.05 -8.81 -9.42
N GLN A 343 -7.27 -9.61 -10.15
CA GLN A 343 -7.54 -11.02 -10.35
C GLN A 343 -7.59 -11.79 -9.03
N ARG A 344 -6.64 -11.52 -8.12
CA ARG A 344 -6.66 -12.13 -6.76
C ARG A 344 -7.92 -11.76 -5.97
N ILE A 345 -8.39 -10.52 -6.08
CA ILE A 345 -9.63 -10.07 -5.41
C ILE A 345 -10.85 -10.79 -6.00
N ILE A 346 -10.93 -10.89 -7.33
CA ILE A 346 -12.01 -11.59 -8.03
C ILE A 346 -12.06 -13.05 -7.60
N GLU A 347 -10.94 -13.73 -7.64
CA GLU A 347 -10.83 -15.14 -7.29
C GLU A 347 -11.21 -15.42 -5.82
N ALA A 348 -10.67 -14.61 -4.89
CA ALA A 348 -11.03 -14.72 -3.47
C ALA A 348 -12.52 -14.43 -3.23
N THR A 349 -13.11 -13.48 -3.95
CA THR A 349 -14.55 -13.17 -3.84
C THR A 349 -15.41 -14.31 -4.40
N ARG A 350 -15.03 -14.89 -5.54
CA ARG A 350 -15.71 -16.07 -6.10
C ARG A 350 -15.68 -17.27 -5.13
N GLN A 351 -14.54 -17.54 -4.53
CA GLN A 351 -14.39 -18.61 -3.53
C GLN A 351 -15.29 -18.36 -2.31
N TYR A 352 -15.33 -17.13 -1.81
CA TYR A 352 -16.23 -16.76 -0.71
C TYR A 352 -17.71 -16.95 -1.09
N GLN A 353 -18.14 -16.49 -2.26
CA GLN A 353 -19.51 -16.62 -2.75
C GLN A 353 -19.92 -18.09 -2.93
N ALA A 354 -19.02 -18.93 -3.43
CA ALA A 354 -19.23 -20.37 -3.56
C ALA A 354 -19.42 -21.05 -2.18
N ALA A 355 -18.64 -20.64 -1.18
CA ALA A 355 -18.74 -21.15 0.18
C ALA A 355 -19.98 -20.64 0.93
N HIS A 356 -20.57 -19.50 0.51
CA HIS A 356 -21.70 -18.84 1.21
C HIS A 356 -22.91 -18.54 0.29
N PRO A 357 -23.47 -19.56 -0.38
CA PRO A 357 -24.50 -19.36 -1.42
C PRO A 357 -25.79 -18.69 -0.90
N LYS A 358 -26.16 -18.89 0.36
CA LYS A 358 -27.34 -18.27 0.98
C LYS A 358 -27.22 -16.75 1.12
N GLN A 359 -26.03 -16.23 1.41
CA GLN A 359 -25.80 -14.78 1.52
C GLN A 359 -25.81 -14.11 0.15
N THR A 360 -25.41 -14.81 -0.90
CA THR A 360 -25.38 -14.34 -2.28
C THR A 360 -26.78 -14.30 -2.89
N LYS A 361 -27.66 -15.26 -2.58
CA LYS A 361 -29.05 -15.31 -3.09
C LYS A 361 -30.02 -14.34 -2.43
N GLN A 362 -29.95 -14.13 -1.11
CA GLN A 362 -30.88 -13.26 -0.38
C GLN A 362 -30.87 -11.78 -0.81
N ARG A 363 -29.92 -11.36 -1.64
CA ARG A 363 -29.86 -9.99 -2.17
C ARG A 363 -30.38 -9.84 -3.59
N LYS A 364 -30.47 -10.91 -4.39
CA LYS A 364 -31.21 -10.84 -5.67
C LYS A 364 -32.70 -10.53 -5.46
N ASP A 365 -33.29 -11.09 -4.41
CA ASP A 365 -34.71 -10.92 -4.12
C ASP A 365 -35.07 -9.59 -3.42
N ARG A 366 -34.07 -8.82 -2.97
CA ARG A 366 -34.25 -7.47 -2.40
C ARG A 366 -33.89 -6.32 -3.36
N ALA A 367 -33.45 -6.65 -4.58
CA ALA A 367 -33.04 -5.69 -5.60
C ALA A 367 -34.06 -5.55 -6.75
N VAL A 368 -35.29 -6.11 -6.57
CA VAL A 368 -36.45 -5.93 -7.46
C VAL A 368 -37.38 -4.88 -6.89
#